data_66f92a05b23910388197af38a350b7f0
#
_entry.id   66f92a05b23910388197af38a350b7f0
#
_cell.length_a   1.000
_cell.length_b   1.000
_cell.length_c   1.000
_cell.angle_alpha   90.00
_cell.angle_beta   90.00
_cell.angle_gamma   90.00
#
_symmetry.space_group_name_H-M   'P 1'
#
loop_
_entity.id
_entity.type
_entity.pdbx_description
1 polymer ?
#
loop_
_entity_poly.entity_id
_entity_poly.type
_entity_poly.pdbx_seq_one_letter_code
_entity_poly.pdbx_strand_id
1 'polypeptide(L)'
;LGRGSAAGSFILYLLGVTEIDSVKYDLFFERFVSKIRAKKTVIDGVTYLDGSLMCDIDMDVCYYRRKEVLRYLDEEFEGKTAKIRTLNTLSGKLVIKECGKTVEDKSETEMNRVSALIPKVFGKVMDISEAYEEVPEFKQWCDKNNRTFTNANKIKGLVKNKGVHPSAILLSYDNITKSCPLEFDSDKEIISSFNMDWSQMFNVKLDVLGLRTVSVVDQACKIIGIKVGDIDLNHESIYQSLYDLKHPQGIFQIEARAAYEACKKVKPKSLEEASAVLALARPGALAFVDQYANFTNNDVYEPIHPFFDDILGATGGVCLYQEQMMKMAHKVGFTLDEAELLRRIVGKKKVSEVKKWKKKIRDKIKENNLEKEVGDILWQVLEDSANYSFNKS
;
A
#
# COMPACT_ATOMS: atom_id res chain seq x y z
N LEU A 1 4.66 4.32 17.71
CA LEU A 1 4.63 3.57 16.46
C LEU A 1 3.31 3.82 15.74
N GLY A 2 3.33 3.95 14.42
CA GLY A 2 2.16 4.14 13.58
C GLY A 2 2.42 3.63 12.17
N ARG A 3 1.39 3.05 11.55
CA ARG A 3 1.50 2.50 10.21
C ARG A 3 0.18 2.66 9.47
N GLY A 4 0.27 2.88 8.18
CA GLY A 4 -0.87 2.85 7.28
C GLY A 4 -1.88 3.98 7.54
N SER A 5 -3.11 3.78 7.09
CA SER A 5 -4.12 4.83 7.14
C SER A 5 -4.64 5.16 8.54
N ALA A 6 -4.50 4.24 9.50
CA ALA A 6 -4.96 4.44 10.88
C ALA A 6 -4.27 5.62 11.58
N ALA A 7 -3.02 5.92 11.22
CA ALA A 7 -2.28 7.08 11.74
C ALA A 7 -2.90 8.44 11.35
N GLY A 8 -3.81 8.51 10.37
CA GLY A 8 -4.60 9.70 10.07
C GLY A 8 -5.70 10.01 11.08
N SER A 9 -5.92 9.16 12.09
CA SER A 9 -6.96 9.34 13.11
C SER A 9 -6.40 9.92 14.41
N PHE A 10 -6.78 11.16 14.74
CA PHE A 10 -6.43 11.77 16.02
C PHE A 10 -7.05 11.03 17.21
N ILE A 11 -8.21 10.42 17.03
CA ILE A 11 -8.85 9.60 18.06
C ILE A 11 -7.98 8.38 18.41
N LEU A 12 -7.43 7.69 17.41
CA LEU A 12 -6.55 6.54 17.64
C LEU A 12 -5.23 6.97 18.30
N TYR A 13 -4.75 8.18 18.03
CA TYR A 13 -3.61 8.76 18.74
C TYR A 13 -3.95 9.00 20.22
N LEU A 14 -5.08 9.63 20.53
CA LEU A 14 -5.51 9.86 21.92
C LEU A 14 -5.76 8.57 22.70
N LEU A 15 -6.20 7.51 22.03
CA LEU A 15 -6.39 6.19 22.62
C LEU A 15 -5.09 5.37 22.75
N GLY A 16 -3.95 5.90 22.30
CA GLY A 16 -2.67 5.20 22.32
C GLY A 16 -2.57 4.01 21.34
N VAL A 17 -3.46 3.93 20.37
CA VAL A 17 -3.42 2.89 19.30
C VAL A 17 -2.32 3.21 18.29
N THR A 18 -2.05 4.48 18.04
CA THR A 18 -0.93 4.98 17.24
C THR A 18 -0.17 6.06 18.02
N GLU A 19 1.13 6.18 17.79
CA GLU A 19 1.99 7.23 18.36
C GLU A 19 2.15 8.42 17.41
N ILE A 20 1.45 8.41 16.27
CA ILE A 20 1.49 9.48 15.27
C ILE A 20 0.39 10.50 15.57
N ASP A 21 0.79 11.71 15.92
CA ASP A 21 -0.11 12.86 16.03
C ASP A 21 -0.52 13.32 14.63
N SER A 22 -1.75 12.99 14.23
CA SER A 22 -2.24 13.33 12.90
C SER A 22 -2.40 14.83 12.67
N VAL A 23 -2.59 15.61 13.72
CA VAL A 23 -2.69 17.09 13.63
C VAL A 23 -1.31 17.69 13.40
N LYS A 24 -0.31 17.24 14.16
CA LYS A 24 1.09 17.68 14.00
C LYS A 24 1.63 17.44 12.60
N TYR A 25 1.31 16.29 12.00
CA TYR A 25 1.82 15.89 10.68
C TYR A 25 0.86 16.21 9.53
N ASP A 26 -0.24 16.92 9.82
CA ASP A 26 -1.24 17.37 8.83
C ASP A 26 -1.77 16.20 7.96
N LEU A 27 -2.22 15.13 8.66
CA LEU A 27 -2.80 13.94 8.09
C LEU A 27 -4.34 14.04 8.09
N PHE A 28 -4.99 13.41 7.12
CA PHE A 28 -6.44 13.48 6.97
C PHE A 28 -7.15 12.24 7.52
N PHE A 29 -8.17 12.50 8.35
CA PHE A 29 -9.07 11.45 8.85
C PHE A 29 -9.82 10.75 7.71
N GLU A 30 -10.22 11.47 6.67
CA GLU A 30 -10.93 10.95 5.50
C GLU A 30 -10.08 9.95 4.70
N ARG A 31 -8.75 10.00 4.84
CA ARG A 31 -7.84 8.99 4.29
C ARG A 31 -7.97 7.66 5.04
N PHE A 32 -8.26 7.69 6.32
CA PHE A 32 -8.54 6.52 7.16
C PHE A 32 -9.98 6.06 7.01
N VAL A 33 -10.96 6.91 7.37
CA VAL A 33 -12.39 6.62 7.24
C VAL A 33 -13.09 7.78 6.54
N SER A 34 -13.79 7.53 5.43
CA SER A 34 -14.60 8.52 4.76
C SER A 34 -16.10 8.15 4.81
N LYS A 35 -16.97 9.15 4.87
CA LYS A 35 -18.43 8.96 4.87
C LYS A 35 -18.93 8.23 3.62
N ILE A 36 -18.27 8.45 2.49
CA ILE A 36 -18.64 7.80 1.22
C ILE A 36 -18.34 6.29 1.27
N ARG A 37 -17.36 5.87 2.05
CA ARG A 37 -17.00 4.46 2.24
C ARG A 37 -17.89 3.76 3.26
N ALA A 38 -18.40 4.49 4.24
CA ALA A 38 -19.30 3.96 5.28
C ALA A 38 -20.74 3.84 4.75
N LYS A 39 -20.94 3.02 3.71
CA LYS A 39 -22.28 2.77 3.18
C LYS A 39 -23.11 2.05 4.23
N LYS A 40 -24.27 2.66 4.54
CA LYS A 40 -25.26 2.13 5.47
C LYS A 40 -26.40 1.53 4.69
N THR A 41 -26.83 0.33 5.07
CA THR A 41 -28.06 -0.32 4.59
C THR A 41 -28.92 -0.63 5.81
N VAL A 42 -30.19 -0.25 5.77
CA VAL A 42 -31.13 -0.59 6.85
C VAL A 42 -32.01 -1.74 6.38
N ILE A 43 -31.98 -2.84 7.12
CA ILE A 43 -32.81 -4.03 6.88
C ILE A 43 -33.53 -4.33 8.18
N ASP A 44 -34.85 -4.37 8.16
CA ASP A 44 -35.71 -4.66 9.33
C ASP A 44 -35.37 -3.79 10.57
N GLY A 45 -35.07 -2.50 10.34
CA GLY A 45 -34.73 -1.53 11.37
C GLY A 45 -33.31 -1.63 11.91
N VAL A 46 -32.51 -2.60 11.46
CA VAL A 46 -31.09 -2.76 11.81
C VAL A 46 -30.20 -2.10 10.78
N THR A 47 -29.25 -1.28 11.23
CA THR A 47 -28.28 -0.62 10.35
C THR A 47 -27.09 -1.52 10.15
N TYR A 48 -26.82 -1.86 8.89
CA TYR A 48 -25.62 -2.61 8.46
C TYR A 48 -24.63 -1.66 7.82
N LEU A 49 -23.34 -1.88 8.08
CA LEU A 49 -22.23 -1.23 7.38
C LEU A 49 -21.58 -2.25 6.44
N ASP A 50 -21.23 -1.82 5.23
CA ASP A 50 -20.47 -2.65 4.29
C ASP A 50 -19.03 -2.80 4.80
N GLY A 51 -18.70 -3.95 5.36
CA GLY A 51 -17.39 -4.25 5.94
C GLY A 51 -16.26 -4.22 4.90
N SER A 52 -16.55 -4.49 3.63
CA SER A 52 -15.55 -4.46 2.54
C SER A 52 -14.97 -3.06 2.28
N LEU A 53 -15.65 -2.02 2.77
CA LEU A 53 -15.27 -0.62 2.65
C LEU A 53 -14.65 -0.05 3.93
N MET A 54 -14.59 -0.85 4.99
CA MET A 54 -13.92 -0.46 6.23
C MET A 54 -12.41 -0.27 6.00
N CYS A 55 -11.78 0.46 6.90
CA CYS A 55 -10.34 0.68 6.88
C CYS A 55 -9.59 -0.54 7.39
N ASP A 56 -8.42 -0.80 6.83
CA ASP A 56 -7.45 -1.73 7.40
C ASP A 56 -6.78 -1.10 8.61
N ILE A 57 -6.62 -1.88 9.68
CA ILE A 57 -5.84 -1.49 10.85
C ILE A 57 -4.62 -2.41 10.91
N ASP A 58 -3.48 -1.80 10.64
CA ASP A 58 -2.18 -2.46 10.70
C ASP A 58 -1.54 -2.19 12.07
N MET A 59 -1.20 -3.24 12.80
CA MET A 59 -0.55 -3.14 14.11
C MET A 59 0.87 -3.69 14.05
N ASP A 60 1.85 -2.85 14.28
CA ASP A 60 3.24 -3.25 14.42
C ASP A 60 3.49 -3.74 15.84
N VAL A 61 3.92 -4.99 15.97
CA VAL A 61 4.21 -5.62 17.25
C VAL A 61 5.62 -6.22 17.27
N CYS A 62 6.17 -6.44 18.46
CA CYS A 62 7.43 -7.12 18.63
C CYS A 62 7.39 -8.49 17.95
N TYR A 63 8.35 -8.77 17.06
CA TYR A 63 8.42 -10.01 16.29
C TYR A 63 8.37 -11.26 17.17
N TYR A 64 9.11 -11.27 18.25
CA TYR A 64 9.22 -12.42 19.16
C TYR A 64 7.95 -12.64 19.98
N ARG A 65 7.19 -11.58 20.27
CA ARG A 65 5.98 -11.62 21.09
C ARG A 65 4.67 -11.65 20.29
N ARG A 66 4.74 -11.67 18.96
CA ARG A 66 3.55 -11.68 18.11
C ARG A 66 2.58 -12.83 18.44
N LYS A 67 3.11 -14.01 18.74
CA LYS A 67 2.27 -15.17 19.12
C LYS A 67 1.50 -14.94 20.42
N GLU A 68 2.07 -14.18 21.36
CA GLU A 68 1.38 -13.83 22.61
C GLU A 68 0.21 -12.88 22.35
N VAL A 69 0.40 -11.90 21.45
CA VAL A 69 -0.67 -10.98 21.04
C VAL A 69 -1.82 -11.74 20.37
N LEU A 70 -1.52 -12.67 19.46
CA LEU A 70 -2.53 -13.48 18.80
C LEU A 70 -3.30 -14.34 19.80
N ARG A 71 -2.60 -14.98 20.75
CA ARG A 71 -3.25 -15.76 21.81
C ARG A 71 -4.15 -14.89 22.69
N TYR A 72 -3.68 -13.70 23.09
CA TYR A 72 -4.50 -12.75 23.85
C TYR A 72 -5.80 -12.39 23.09
N LEU A 73 -5.71 -12.15 21.78
CA LEU A 73 -6.89 -11.85 20.97
C LEU A 73 -7.85 -13.04 20.89
N ASP A 74 -7.35 -14.27 20.78
CA ASP A 74 -8.17 -15.47 20.76
C ASP A 74 -8.86 -15.72 22.12
N GLU A 75 -8.18 -15.43 23.25
CA GLU A 75 -8.72 -15.54 24.59
C GLU A 75 -9.76 -14.44 24.90
N GLU A 76 -9.44 -13.18 24.57
CA GLU A 76 -10.32 -12.02 24.83
C GLU A 76 -11.59 -12.06 23.98
N PHE A 77 -11.48 -12.54 22.75
CA PHE A 77 -12.57 -12.64 21.77
C PHE A 77 -12.92 -14.09 21.44
N GLU A 78 -13.06 -14.92 22.45
CA GLU A 78 -13.35 -16.35 22.30
C GLU A 78 -14.53 -16.60 21.35
N GLY A 79 -14.32 -17.47 20.35
CA GLY A 79 -15.30 -17.80 19.32
C GLY A 79 -15.59 -16.71 18.29
N LYS A 80 -14.85 -15.58 18.32
CA LYS A 80 -15.04 -14.44 17.41
C LYS A 80 -13.86 -14.22 16.48
N THR A 81 -12.80 -15.00 16.58
CA THR A 81 -11.58 -14.86 15.78
C THR A 81 -11.37 -16.04 14.85
N ALA A 82 -10.73 -15.82 13.73
CA ALA A 82 -10.19 -16.85 12.85
C ALA A 82 -9.05 -16.32 12.00
N LYS A 83 -8.10 -17.18 11.60
CA LYS A 83 -7.11 -16.84 10.57
C LYS A 83 -7.77 -16.78 9.20
N ILE A 84 -7.16 -16.04 8.27
CA ILE A 84 -7.71 -15.84 6.93
C ILE A 84 -7.11 -16.84 5.95
N ARG A 85 -7.96 -17.51 5.18
CA ARG A 85 -7.54 -18.34 4.07
C ARG A 85 -6.99 -17.51 2.93
N THR A 86 -5.90 -17.98 2.34
CA THR A 86 -5.38 -17.48 1.07
C THR A 86 -5.54 -18.53 -0.03
N LEU A 87 -5.85 -18.07 -1.23
CA LEU A 87 -5.94 -18.92 -2.42
C LEU A 87 -4.79 -18.53 -3.36
N ASN A 88 -3.83 -19.44 -3.51
CA ASN A 88 -2.72 -19.23 -4.44
C ASN A 88 -3.15 -19.72 -5.83
N THR A 89 -3.24 -18.81 -6.77
CA THR A 89 -3.72 -19.10 -8.13
C THR A 89 -2.57 -19.31 -9.11
N LEU A 90 -2.85 -20.07 -10.15
CA LEU A 90 -1.98 -20.22 -11.31
C LEU A 90 -2.03 -18.93 -12.13
N SER A 91 -1.08 -18.02 -11.92
CA SER A 91 -1.04 -16.72 -12.59
C SER A 91 0.37 -16.35 -13.04
N GLY A 92 0.47 -15.51 -14.06
CA GLY A 92 1.72 -14.95 -14.57
C GLY A 92 2.81 -15.99 -14.76
N LYS A 93 3.95 -15.80 -14.12
CA LYS A 93 5.13 -16.67 -14.22
C LYS A 93 4.87 -18.12 -13.78
N LEU A 94 3.97 -18.32 -12.83
CA LEU A 94 3.72 -19.66 -12.27
C LEU A 94 2.98 -20.54 -13.27
N VAL A 95 1.93 -20.04 -13.92
CA VAL A 95 1.12 -20.84 -14.84
C VAL A 95 1.93 -21.33 -16.04
N ILE A 96 2.77 -20.47 -16.62
CA ILE A 96 3.60 -20.84 -17.76
C ILE A 96 4.67 -21.90 -17.38
N LYS A 97 5.25 -21.76 -16.17
CA LYS A 97 6.21 -22.74 -15.65
C LYS A 97 5.58 -24.12 -15.44
N GLU A 98 4.45 -24.17 -14.76
CA GLU A 98 3.77 -25.44 -14.48
C GLU A 98 3.30 -26.11 -15.78
N CYS A 99 2.72 -25.35 -16.72
CA CYS A 99 2.31 -25.90 -18.02
C CYS A 99 3.49 -26.41 -18.84
N GLY A 100 4.59 -25.67 -18.91
CA GLY A 100 5.75 -26.10 -19.69
C GLY A 100 6.35 -27.41 -19.17
N LYS A 101 6.43 -27.56 -17.86
CA LYS A 101 6.91 -28.80 -17.23
C LYS A 101 5.98 -29.98 -17.45
N THR A 102 4.66 -29.75 -17.40
CA THR A 102 3.67 -30.85 -17.45
C THR A 102 3.25 -31.21 -18.84
N VAL A 103 3.17 -30.26 -19.79
CA VAL A 103 2.62 -30.46 -21.12
C VAL A 103 3.69 -30.88 -22.14
N GLU A 104 4.93 -30.40 -21.96
CA GLU A 104 6.03 -30.60 -22.91
C GLU A 104 7.33 -31.04 -22.24
N ASP A 105 7.27 -31.52 -20.99
CA ASP A 105 8.40 -32.02 -20.19
C ASP A 105 9.62 -31.09 -20.17
N LYS A 106 9.36 -29.77 -20.18
CA LYS A 106 10.43 -28.75 -20.14
C LYS A 106 11.15 -28.78 -18.81
N SER A 107 12.45 -28.57 -18.85
CA SER A 107 13.27 -28.51 -17.63
C SER A 107 12.94 -27.30 -16.77
N GLU A 108 13.16 -27.41 -15.45
CA GLU A 108 13.00 -26.30 -14.49
C GLU A 108 13.88 -25.09 -14.89
N THR A 109 15.09 -25.35 -15.39
CA THR A 109 16.02 -24.30 -15.83
C THR A 109 15.49 -23.53 -17.04
N GLU A 110 14.96 -24.25 -18.04
CA GLU A 110 14.32 -23.61 -19.20
C GLU A 110 13.12 -22.77 -18.77
N MET A 111 12.25 -23.32 -17.95
CA MET A 111 11.04 -22.62 -17.51
C MET A 111 11.34 -21.44 -16.60
N ASN A 112 12.42 -21.48 -15.83
CA ASN A 112 12.90 -20.31 -15.07
C ASN A 112 13.31 -19.18 -16.02
N ARG A 113 14.08 -19.49 -17.08
CA ARG A 113 14.47 -18.51 -18.09
C ARG A 113 13.26 -17.92 -18.81
N VAL A 114 12.34 -18.76 -19.28
CA VAL A 114 11.13 -18.30 -19.98
C VAL A 114 10.25 -17.43 -19.08
N SER A 115 9.99 -17.87 -17.86
CA SER A 115 9.20 -17.08 -16.92
C SER A 115 9.87 -15.74 -16.53
N ALA A 116 11.19 -15.65 -16.61
CA ALA A 116 11.92 -14.40 -16.37
C ALA A 116 11.65 -13.35 -17.46
N LEU A 117 11.34 -13.76 -18.71
CA LEU A 117 10.96 -12.86 -19.80
C LEU A 117 9.67 -12.07 -19.51
N ILE A 118 8.79 -12.61 -18.67
CA ILE A 118 7.56 -11.89 -18.29
C ILE A 118 7.91 -10.76 -17.32
N PRO A 119 7.69 -9.49 -17.71
CA PRO A 119 8.09 -8.36 -16.89
C PRO A 119 7.22 -8.20 -15.66
N LYS A 120 7.69 -7.36 -14.73
CA LYS A 120 6.86 -6.80 -13.66
C LYS A 120 6.59 -5.35 -13.99
N VAL A 121 5.32 -4.97 -14.02
CA VAL A 121 4.88 -3.60 -14.20
C VAL A 121 4.33 -3.10 -12.86
N PHE A 122 4.91 -2.04 -12.32
CA PHE A 122 4.59 -1.50 -10.97
C PHE A 122 4.56 -2.58 -9.87
N GLY A 123 5.52 -3.51 -9.91
CA GLY A 123 5.64 -4.59 -8.92
C GLY A 123 4.73 -5.81 -9.14
N LYS A 124 3.75 -5.74 -10.04
CA LYS A 124 2.89 -6.86 -10.43
C LYS A 124 3.45 -7.60 -11.63
N VAL A 125 3.41 -8.92 -11.60
CA VAL A 125 3.76 -9.74 -12.75
C VAL A 125 2.70 -9.51 -13.84
N MET A 126 3.16 -9.20 -15.05
CA MET A 126 2.30 -9.03 -16.23
C MET A 126 1.51 -10.32 -16.53
N ASP A 127 0.29 -10.19 -17.02
CA ASP A 127 -0.48 -11.35 -17.48
C ASP A 127 0.21 -12.00 -18.70
N ILE A 128 0.11 -13.33 -18.84
CA ILE A 128 0.79 -14.04 -19.93
C ILE A 128 0.26 -13.68 -21.31
N SER A 129 -1.01 -13.28 -21.42
CA SER A 129 -1.58 -12.83 -22.70
C SER A 129 -1.06 -11.43 -23.06
N GLU A 130 -0.92 -10.54 -22.08
CA GLU A 130 -0.34 -9.22 -22.26
C GLU A 130 1.16 -9.31 -22.59
N ALA A 131 1.90 -10.18 -21.86
CA ALA A 131 3.30 -10.46 -22.15
C ALA A 131 3.54 -11.05 -23.54
N TYR A 132 2.61 -11.86 -24.05
CA TYR A 132 2.66 -12.38 -25.42
C TYR A 132 2.60 -11.27 -26.46
N GLU A 133 1.78 -10.22 -26.22
CA GLU A 133 1.68 -9.09 -27.16
C GLU A 133 2.86 -8.12 -27.05
N GLU A 134 3.37 -7.89 -25.83
CA GLU A 134 4.33 -6.83 -25.55
C GLU A 134 5.80 -7.28 -25.55
N VAL A 135 6.09 -8.58 -25.35
CA VAL A 135 7.47 -9.09 -25.22
C VAL A 135 7.82 -10.02 -26.38
N PRO A 136 8.57 -9.54 -27.39
CA PRO A 136 8.87 -10.32 -28.60
C PRO A 136 9.54 -11.67 -28.34
N GLU A 137 10.48 -11.75 -27.40
CA GLU A 137 11.17 -12.99 -27.04
C GLU A 137 10.21 -14.01 -26.40
N PHE A 138 9.31 -13.55 -25.54
CA PHE A 138 8.29 -14.39 -24.93
C PHE A 138 7.29 -14.89 -25.98
N LYS A 139 6.85 -14.02 -26.89
CA LYS A 139 6.00 -14.38 -28.03
C LYS A 139 6.63 -15.46 -28.89
N GLN A 140 7.89 -15.28 -29.29
CA GLN A 140 8.62 -16.28 -30.10
C GLN A 140 8.70 -17.65 -29.42
N TRP A 141 8.90 -17.66 -28.09
CA TRP A 141 8.90 -18.91 -27.34
C TRP A 141 7.49 -19.53 -27.30
N CYS A 142 6.44 -18.73 -27.05
CA CYS A 142 5.05 -19.20 -27.04
C CYS A 142 4.60 -19.77 -28.37
N ASP A 143 4.99 -19.14 -29.49
CA ASP A 143 4.65 -19.63 -30.85
C ASP A 143 5.28 -21.02 -31.13
N LYS A 144 6.52 -21.22 -30.65
CA LYS A 144 7.20 -22.53 -30.75
C LYS A 144 6.60 -23.59 -29.82
N ASN A 145 6.01 -23.17 -28.69
CA ASN A 145 5.45 -24.01 -27.65
C ASN A 145 3.95 -23.70 -27.45
N ASN A 146 3.23 -23.59 -28.55
CA ASN A 146 1.83 -23.15 -28.58
C ASN A 146 0.90 -24.01 -27.71
N ARG A 147 1.17 -25.32 -27.63
CA ARG A 147 0.41 -26.21 -26.75
C ARG A 147 0.51 -25.82 -25.29
N THR A 148 1.71 -25.50 -24.81
CA THR A 148 1.94 -24.97 -23.44
C THR A 148 1.23 -23.64 -23.22
N PHE A 149 1.39 -22.69 -24.15
CA PHE A 149 0.78 -21.35 -24.01
C PHE A 149 -0.75 -21.40 -24.02
N THR A 150 -1.34 -22.21 -24.93
CA THR A 150 -2.79 -22.39 -25.01
C THR A 150 -3.36 -22.98 -23.71
N ASN A 151 -2.71 -24.02 -23.16
CA ASN A 151 -3.15 -24.64 -21.91
C ASN A 151 -2.96 -23.70 -20.72
N ALA A 152 -1.86 -22.96 -20.67
CA ALA A 152 -1.62 -21.96 -19.64
C ALA A 152 -2.73 -20.90 -19.60
N ASN A 153 -3.18 -20.41 -20.77
CA ASN A 153 -4.31 -19.48 -20.86
C ASN A 153 -5.65 -20.06 -20.39
N LYS A 154 -5.87 -21.37 -20.60
CA LYS A 154 -7.11 -22.04 -20.17
C LYS A 154 -7.19 -22.20 -18.65
N ILE A 155 -6.05 -22.45 -17.98
CA ILE A 155 -6.02 -22.74 -16.54
C ILE A 155 -5.53 -21.57 -15.69
N LYS A 156 -5.13 -20.45 -16.31
CA LYS A 156 -4.73 -19.27 -15.53
C LYS A 156 -5.89 -18.79 -14.65
N GLY A 157 -5.55 -18.42 -13.42
CA GLY A 157 -6.52 -17.99 -12.41
C GLY A 157 -7.13 -19.12 -11.58
N LEU A 158 -7.00 -20.39 -11.99
CA LEU A 158 -7.43 -21.50 -11.16
C LEU A 158 -6.60 -21.60 -9.89
N VAL A 159 -7.23 -22.03 -8.80
CA VAL A 159 -6.57 -22.22 -7.52
C VAL A 159 -5.61 -23.41 -7.61
N LYS A 160 -4.32 -23.17 -7.31
CA LYS A 160 -3.29 -24.21 -7.20
C LYS A 160 -3.28 -24.84 -5.83
N ASN A 161 -3.24 -24.02 -4.80
CA ASN A 161 -3.26 -24.47 -3.40
C ASN A 161 -3.89 -23.43 -2.49
N LYS A 162 -4.27 -23.91 -1.31
CA LYS A 162 -4.77 -23.09 -0.21
C LYS A 162 -3.63 -22.80 0.76
N GLY A 163 -3.64 -21.62 1.34
CA GLY A 163 -2.69 -21.21 2.38
C GLY A 163 -3.41 -20.42 3.48
N VAL A 164 -2.64 -19.91 4.41
CA VAL A 164 -3.10 -19.05 5.51
C VAL A 164 -2.42 -17.69 5.38
N HIS A 165 -3.16 -16.62 5.64
CA HIS A 165 -2.59 -15.27 5.61
C HIS A 165 -1.54 -15.11 6.71
N PRO A 166 -0.35 -14.57 6.40
CA PRO A 166 0.77 -14.59 7.36
C PRO A 166 0.59 -13.65 8.56
N SER A 167 -0.22 -12.59 8.42
CA SER A 167 -0.33 -11.53 9.44
C SER A 167 -1.75 -11.26 9.90
N ALA A 168 -2.74 -11.36 9.01
CA ALA A 168 -4.10 -10.95 9.29
C ALA A 168 -4.91 -12.02 10.03
N ILE A 169 -5.76 -11.53 10.93
CA ILE A 169 -6.83 -12.30 11.56
C ILE A 169 -8.17 -11.60 11.31
N LEU A 170 -9.23 -12.37 11.34
CA LEU A 170 -10.61 -11.87 11.36
C LEU A 170 -11.06 -11.68 12.80
N LEU A 171 -11.80 -10.62 13.03
CA LEU A 171 -12.53 -10.36 14.27
C LEU A 171 -13.99 -10.11 13.93
N SER A 172 -14.87 -10.92 14.51
CA SER A 172 -16.32 -10.81 14.36
C SER A 172 -16.96 -10.11 15.55
N TYR A 173 -18.08 -9.43 15.32
CA TYR A 173 -18.88 -8.88 16.41
C TYR A 173 -19.53 -9.99 17.23
N ASP A 174 -20.11 -10.97 16.55
CA ASP A 174 -20.71 -12.17 17.12
C ASP A 174 -19.79 -13.37 16.96
N ASN A 175 -20.29 -14.58 17.36
CA ASN A 175 -19.58 -15.81 17.05
C ASN A 175 -19.32 -15.91 15.54
N ILE A 176 -18.06 -16.11 15.18
CA ILE A 176 -17.60 -16.02 13.78
C ILE A 176 -18.26 -17.04 12.86
N THR A 177 -18.78 -18.15 13.41
CA THR A 177 -19.51 -19.17 12.61
C THR A 177 -20.82 -18.65 12.02
N LYS A 178 -21.36 -17.53 12.55
CA LYS A 178 -22.54 -16.87 11.98
C LYS A 178 -22.24 -16.11 10.69
N SER A 179 -21.01 -15.67 10.50
CA SER A 179 -20.59 -14.83 9.38
C SER A 179 -19.64 -15.52 8.40
N CYS A 180 -18.98 -16.60 8.84
CA CYS A 180 -17.95 -17.27 8.04
C CYS A 180 -17.89 -18.77 8.36
N PRO A 181 -17.95 -19.67 7.36
CA PRO A 181 -17.64 -21.08 7.55
C PRO A 181 -16.17 -21.23 7.96
N LEU A 182 -15.92 -22.17 8.86
CA LEU A 182 -14.59 -22.43 9.40
C LEU A 182 -14.09 -23.82 8.99
N GLU A 183 -12.78 -23.98 8.94
CA GLU A 183 -12.08 -25.24 8.79
C GLU A 183 -10.80 -25.25 9.60
N PHE A 184 -10.16 -26.40 9.72
CA PHE A 184 -8.85 -26.51 10.34
C PHE A 184 -7.76 -26.54 9.26
N ASP A 185 -6.65 -25.88 9.52
CA ASP A 185 -5.46 -26.04 8.72
C ASP A 185 -4.65 -27.29 9.11
N SER A 186 -3.46 -27.46 8.49
CA SER A 186 -2.55 -28.57 8.81
C SER A 186 -2.08 -28.58 10.26
N ASP A 187 -2.03 -27.41 10.89
CA ASP A 187 -1.57 -27.22 12.27
C ASP A 187 -2.72 -27.24 13.28
N LYS A 188 -3.94 -27.62 12.82
CA LYS A 188 -5.20 -27.63 13.57
C LYS A 188 -5.64 -26.26 14.09
N GLU A 189 -5.19 -25.20 13.45
CA GLU A 189 -5.64 -23.83 13.74
C GLU A 189 -6.97 -23.54 13.01
N ILE A 190 -7.83 -22.75 13.62
CA ILE A 190 -9.11 -22.33 13.03
C ILE A 190 -8.85 -21.29 11.94
N ILE A 191 -9.31 -21.59 10.74
CA ILE A 191 -9.20 -20.70 9.58
C ILE A 191 -10.56 -20.52 8.91
N SER A 192 -10.76 -19.34 8.29
CA SER A 192 -11.93 -19.10 7.47
C SER A 192 -11.92 -19.98 6.22
N SER A 193 -13.04 -20.57 5.83
CA SER A 193 -13.16 -21.25 4.54
C SER A 193 -13.28 -20.27 3.38
N PHE A 194 -13.72 -19.06 3.65
CA PHE A 194 -13.72 -17.95 2.69
C PHE A 194 -12.33 -17.33 2.54
N ASN A 195 -11.99 -16.83 1.35
CA ASN A 195 -10.84 -15.98 1.15
C ASN A 195 -11.08 -14.58 1.76
N MET A 196 -10.06 -13.73 1.71
CA MET A 196 -10.09 -12.40 2.31
C MET A 196 -11.27 -11.54 1.80
N ASP A 197 -11.55 -11.55 0.48
CA ASP A 197 -12.57 -10.69 -0.12
C ASP A 197 -13.98 -10.97 0.45
N TRP A 198 -14.31 -12.22 0.65
CA TRP A 198 -15.59 -12.62 1.24
C TRP A 198 -15.61 -12.49 2.77
N SER A 199 -14.53 -12.86 3.44
CA SER A 199 -14.46 -12.84 4.90
C SER A 199 -14.57 -11.41 5.46
N GLN A 200 -13.94 -10.42 4.84
CA GLN A 200 -13.96 -9.04 5.31
C GLN A 200 -15.28 -8.30 5.04
N MET A 201 -16.19 -8.88 4.25
CA MET A 201 -17.53 -8.28 4.07
C MET A 201 -18.34 -8.27 5.37
N PHE A 202 -18.10 -9.23 6.25
CA PHE A 202 -18.88 -9.43 7.47
C PHE A 202 -18.05 -9.32 8.75
N ASN A 203 -16.73 -9.25 8.63
CA ASN A 203 -15.82 -9.25 9.76
C ASN A 203 -14.76 -8.15 9.60
N VAL A 204 -14.22 -7.70 10.72
CA VAL A 204 -13.09 -6.76 10.72
C VAL A 204 -11.80 -7.55 10.50
N LYS A 205 -10.96 -7.08 9.60
CA LYS A 205 -9.62 -7.59 9.39
C LYS A 205 -8.63 -6.80 10.24
N LEU A 206 -7.83 -7.49 11.03
CA LEU A 206 -6.73 -6.92 11.79
C LEU A 206 -5.41 -7.51 11.28
N ASP A 207 -4.47 -6.65 10.87
CA ASP A 207 -3.12 -7.07 10.51
C ASP A 207 -2.18 -6.94 11.71
N VAL A 208 -1.77 -8.06 12.28
CA VAL A 208 -0.79 -8.12 13.38
C VAL A 208 0.57 -8.42 12.80
N LEU A 209 1.35 -7.37 12.57
CA LEU A 209 2.64 -7.44 11.89
C LEU A 209 3.79 -7.56 12.89
N GLY A 210 4.43 -8.73 12.93
CA GLY A 210 5.64 -8.93 13.75
C GLY A 210 6.86 -8.30 13.08
N LEU A 211 7.32 -7.16 13.56
CA LEU A 211 8.48 -6.45 13.03
C LEU A 211 9.74 -6.68 13.87
N ARG A 212 10.79 -7.19 13.22
CA ARG A 212 12.12 -7.36 13.87
C ARG A 212 12.71 -6.03 14.32
N THR A 213 12.51 -4.98 13.52
CA THR A 213 13.03 -3.64 13.84
C THR A 213 12.42 -3.08 15.12
N VAL A 214 11.12 -3.29 15.38
CA VAL A 214 10.51 -2.92 16.66
C VAL A 214 11.22 -3.61 17.84
N SER A 215 11.54 -4.90 17.68
CA SER A 215 12.27 -5.65 18.70
C SER A 215 13.70 -5.15 18.90
N VAL A 216 14.38 -4.77 17.81
CA VAL A 216 15.75 -4.22 17.87
C VAL A 216 15.76 -2.88 18.57
N VAL A 217 14.84 -1.98 18.24
CA VAL A 217 14.72 -0.66 18.88
C VAL A 217 14.41 -0.79 20.36
N ASP A 218 13.44 -1.65 20.74
CA ASP A 218 13.12 -1.91 22.15
C ASP A 218 14.33 -2.44 22.93
N GLN A 219 15.08 -3.39 22.37
CA GLN A 219 16.27 -3.93 23.01
C GLN A 219 17.38 -2.88 23.12
N ALA A 220 17.61 -2.08 22.09
CA ALA A 220 18.60 -1.01 22.13
C ALA A 220 18.27 0.02 23.22
N CYS A 221 17.01 0.47 23.28
CA CYS A 221 16.55 1.40 24.32
C CYS A 221 16.74 0.83 25.74
N LYS A 222 16.45 -0.47 25.94
CA LYS A 222 16.68 -1.14 27.22
C LYS A 222 18.15 -1.19 27.62
N ILE A 223 19.06 -1.44 26.67
CA ILE A 223 20.50 -1.48 26.91
C ILE A 223 21.04 -0.12 27.36
N ILE A 224 20.57 0.97 26.72
CA ILE A 224 21.03 2.33 27.05
C ILE A 224 20.18 3.02 28.14
N GLY A 225 19.11 2.38 28.62
CA GLY A 225 18.31 2.86 29.74
C GLY A 225 17.35 4.00 29.42
N ILE A 226 16.90 4.15 28.14
CA ILE A 226 15.94 5.16 27.71
C ILE A 226 14.64 4.53 27.20
N LYS A 227 13.58 5.34 27.06
CA LYS A 227 12.36 4.95 26.35
C LYS A 227 12.41 5.44 24.92
N VAL A 228 11.68 4.76 24.01
CA VAL A 228 11.58 5.18 22.60
C VAL A 228 11.10 6.62 22.46
N GLY A 229 10.15 7.06 23.31
CA GLY A 229 9.63 8.43 23.32
C GLY A 229 10.63 9.51 23.75
N ASP A 230 11.76 9.12 24.36
CA ASP A 230 12.80 10.07 24.81
C ASP A 230 13.80 10.41 23.67
N ILE A 231 13.67 9.75 22.51
CA ILE A 231 14.54 9.99 21.35
C ILE A 231 14.13 11.30 20.67
N ASP A 232 15.07 12.25 20.61
CA ASP A 232 14.87 13.51 19.88
C ASP A 232 15.01 13.27 18.38
N LEU A 233 13.87 13.16 17.70
CA LEU A 233 13.83 12.98 16.25
C LEU A 233 14.21 14.24 15.44
N ASN A 234 14.47 15.38 16.09
CA ASN A 234 14.90 16.60 15.40
C ASN A 234 16.43 16.76 15.40
N HIS A 235 17.17 15.85 16.03
CA HIS A 235 18.62 15.97 16.10
C HIS A 235 19.27 15.67 14.75
N GLU A 236 19.98 16.64 14.19
CA GLU A 236 20.54 16.60 12.82
C GLU A 236 21.48 15.39 12.57
N SER A 237 22.28 15.00 13.58
CA SER A 237 23.23 13.90 13.46
C SER A 237 22.57 12.54 13.13
N ILE A 238 21.28 12.37 13.50
CA ILE A 238 20.51 11.16 13.14
C ILE A 238 20.43 11.01 11.63
N TYR A 239 20.10 12.11 10.95
CA TYR A 239 19.89 12.12 9.50
C TYR A 239 21.20 12.06 8.76
N GLN A 240 22.23 12.79 9.23
CA GLN A 240 23.57 12.73 8.65
C GLN A 240 24.08 11.29 8.66
N SER A 241 23.90 10.55 9.74
CA SER A 241 24.35 9.16 9.84
C SER A 241 23.68 8.24 8.80
N LEU A 242 22.47 8.57 8.29
CA LEU A 242 21.77 7.72 7.31
C LEU A 242 22.50 7.64 5.96
N TYR A 243 23.09 8.75 5.48
CA TYR A 243 23.75 8.79 4.18
C TYR A 243 25.27 8.66 4.23
N ASP A 244 25.86 8.79 5.41
CA ASP A 244 27.30 8.58 5.65
C ASP A 244 27.65 7.09 5.89
N LEU A 245 26.67 6.22 6.06
CA LEU A 245 26.89 4.77 6.22
C LEU A 245 27.53 4.17 4.96
N LYS A 246 28.58 3.36 5.16
CA LYS A 246 29.12 2.54 4.06
C LYS A 246 28.16 1.45 3.63
N HIS A 247 27.38 0.95 4.57
CA HIS A 247 26.42 -0.14 4.38
C HIS A 247 25.16 0.14 5.17
N PRO A 248 23.97 0.12 4.53
CA PRO A 248 22.69 0.45 5.15
C PRO A 248 22.03 -0.70 5.90
N GLN A 249 22.75 -1.83 6.12
CA GLN A 249 22.16 -3.00 6.76
C GLN A 249 21.63 -2.66 8.16
N GLY A 250 20.41 -3.10 8.42
CA GLY A 250 19.72 -2.88 9.69
C GLY A 250 18.93 -1.57 9.77
N ILE A 251 19.05 -0.68 8.78
CA ILE A 251 18.20 0.52 8.70
C ILE A 251 16.91 0.17 7.97
N PHE A 252 15.84 0.02 8.73
CA PHE A 252 14.55 -0.42 8.21
C PHE A 252 14.10 0.37 6.99
N GLN A 253 13.72 -0.33 5.92
CA GLN A 253 13.31 0.17 4.62
C GLN A 253 14.42 0.89 3.81
N ILE A 254 15.39 1.56 4.44
CA ILE A 254 16.50 2.24 3.75
C ILE A 254 17.56 1.24 3.28
N GLU A 255 17.66 0.04 3.90
CA GLU A 255 18.60 -1.00 3.50
C GLU A 255 18.42 -1.53 2.06
N ALA A 256 17.24 -1.33 1.46
CA ALA A 256 17.01 -1.64 0.06
C ALA A 256 17.83 -0.70 -0.84
N ARG A 257 18.52 -1.26 -1.85
CA ARG A 257 19.43 -0.51 -2.73
C ARG A 257 18.83 0.78 -3.28
N ALA A 258 17.59 0.74 -3.78
CA ALA A 258 16.93 1.93 -4.35
C ALA A 258 16.71 3.03 -3.29
N ALA A 259 16.30 2.65 -2.08
CA ALA A 259 16.07 3.59 -0.98
C ALA A 259 17.38 4.20 -0.50
N TYR A 260 18.44 3.39 -0.40
CA TYR A 260 19.74 3.88 0.03
C TYR A 260 20.38 4.82 -1.00
N GLU A 261 20.29 4.51 -2.31
CA GLU A 261 20.77 5.42 -3.35
C GLU A 261 19.98 6.74 -3.37
N ALA A 262 18.66 6.69 -3.17
CA ALA A 262 17.85 7.88 -3.00
C ALA A 262 18.28 8.69 -1.74
N CYS A 263 18.50 8.01 -0.61
CA CYS A 263 18.98 8.64 0.62
C CYS A 263 20.32 9.38 0.44
N LYS A 264 21.27 8.76 -0.24
CA LYS A 264 22.58 9.40 -0.54
C LYS A 264 22.47 10.64 -1.42
N LYS A 265 21.52 10.66 -2.36
CA LYS A 265 21.27 11.79 -3.23
C LYS A 265 20.55 12.93 -2.50
N VAL A 266 19.49 12.60 -1.78
CA VAL A 266 18.64 13.58 -1.07
C VAL A 266 19.34 14.16 0.15
N LYS A 267 20.14 13.36 0.87
CA LYS A 267 20.84 13.74 2.11
C LYS A 267 19.86 14.34 3.13
N PRO A 268 18.88 13.56 3.60
CA PRO A 268 17.81 14.08 4.45
C PRO A 268 18.35 14.73 5.72
N LYS A 269 17.74 15.84 6.13
CA LYS A 269 18.08 16.63 7.33
C LYS A 269 16.97 16.58 8.38
N SER A 270 15.84 15.98 8.05
CA SER A 270 14.65 15.91 8.90
C SER A 270 13.90 14.59 8.74
N LEU A 271 12.99 14.29 9.66
CA LEU A 271 12.10 13.14 9.57
C LEU A 271 11.22 13.21 8.32
N GLU A 272 10.77 14.41 7.93
CA GLU A 272 9.95 14.60 6.74
C GLU A 272 10.72 14.31 5.46
N GLU A 273 11.97 14.76 5.36
CA GLU A 273 12.82 14.45 4.22
C GLU A 273 13.21 12.95 4.18
N ALA A 274 13.45 12.32 5.35
CA ALA A 274 13.67 10.88 5.42
C ALA A 274 12.42 10.08 4.99
N SER A 275 11.22 10.55 5.36
CA SER A 275 9.95 9.99 4.87
C SER A 275 9.80 10.16 3.36
N ALA A 276 10.18 11.31 2.81
CA ALA A 276 10.17 11.55 1.37
C ALA A 276 11.13 10.61 0.62
N VAL A 277 12.31 10.31 1.17
CA VAL A 277 13.22 9.28 0.61
C VAL A 277 12.52 7.93 0.46
N LEU A 278 11.74 7.51 1.47
CA LEU A 278 11.00 6.25 1.41
C LEU A 278 9.87 6.29 0.38
N ALA A 279 9.21 7.43 0.22
CA ALA A 279 8.21 7.64 -0.81
C ALA A 279 8.82 7.57 -2.22
N LEU A 280 9.99 8.20 -2.42
CA LEU A 280 10.73 8.23 -3.67
C LEU A 280 11.34 6.88 -4.07
N ALA A 281 11.64 6.00 -3.10
CA ALA A 281 12.27 4.71 -3.36
C ALA A 281 11.37 3.70 -4.09
N ARG A 282 10.15 4.06 -4.42
CA ARG A 282 9.22 3.20 -5.17
C ARG A 282 9.45 3.29 -6.68
N PRO A 283 9.26 2.18 -7.42
CA PRO A 283 9.58 2.14 -8.86
C PRO A 283 8.99 3.29 -9.68
N GLY A 284 7.76 3.74 -9.37
CA GLY A 284 7.12 4.85 -10.08
C GLY A 284 7.64 6.23 -9.71
N ALA A 285 8.21 6.40 -8.51
CA ALA A 285 8.68 7.68 -7.98
C ALA A 285 10.18 7.91 -8.16
N LEU A 286 10.95 6.88 -8.51
CA LEU A 286 12.41 6.96 -8.65
C LEU A 286 12.87 8.06 -9.66
N ALA A 287 12.06 8.35 -10.65
CA ALA A 287 12.35 9.39 -11.64
C ALA A 287 12.41 10.81 -11.02
N PHE A 288 11.78 11.01 -9.87
CA PHE A 288 11.73 12.32 -9.18
C PHE A 288 12.82 12.49 -8.13
N VAL A 289 13.69 11.51 -7.92
CA VAL A 289 14.76 11.57 -6.89
C VAL A 289 15.69 12.73 -7.14
N ASP A 290 16.11 12.97 -8.38
CA ASP A 290 17.05 14.04 -8.72
C ASP A 290 16.42 15.43 -8.58
N GLN A 291 15.14 15.58 -8.95
CA GLN A 291 14.38 16.81 -8.74
C GLN A 291 14.25 17.13 -7.24
N TYR A 292 13.85 16.15 -6.43
CA TYR A 292 13.71 16.33 -5.00
C TYR A 292 15.06 16.60 -4.31
N ALA A 293 16.13 15.91 -4.74
CA ALA A 293 17.48 16.16 -4.23
C ALA A 293 17.99 17.58 -4.56
N ASN A 294 17.67 18.12 -5.74
CA ASN A 294 17.97 19.51 -6.07
C ASN A 294 17.25 20.48 -5.12
N PHE A 295 15.99 20.22 -4.84
CA PHE A 295 15.23 21.01 -3.90
C PHE A 295 15.86 20.98 -2.48
N THR A 296 16.13 19.79 -1.92
CA THR A 296 16.64 19.66 -0.54
C THR A 296 18.08 20.14 -0.38
N ASN A 297 18.92 20.01 -1.39
CA ASN A 297 20.34 20.39 -1.32
C ASN A 297 20.62 21.84 -1.75
N ASN A 298 19.85 22.35 -2.69
CA ASN A 298 20.14 23.63 -3.37
C ASN A 298 18.99 24.65 -3.27
N ASP A 299 17.87 24.28 -2.67
CA ASP A 299 16.63 25.08 -2.59
C ASP A 299 16.12 25.51 -3.99
N VAL A 300 16.29 24.62 -4.98
CA VAL A 300 15.92 24.88 -6.38
C VAL A 300 14.81 23.94 -6.81
N TYR A 301 13.67 24.50 -7.16
CA TYR A 301 12.58 23.78 -7.83
C TYR A 301 11.75 24.73 -8.69
N GLU A 302 11.03 24.16 -9.66
CA GLU A 302 10.07 24.89 -10.48
C GLU A 302 8.64 24.50 -10.03
N PRO A 303 7.80 25.48 -9.60
CA PRO A 303 6.40 25.22 -9.30
C PRO A 303 5.67 24.68 -10.52
N ILE A 304 4.90 23.60 -10.35
CA ILE A 304 4.04 23.08 -11.43
C ILE A 304 3.01 24.14 -11.83
N HIS A 305 2.43 24.81 -10.84
CA HIS A 305 1.51 25.93 -11.03
C HIS A 305 1.38 26.73 -9.73
N PRO A 306 1.37 28.08 -9.76
CA PRO A 306 1.27 28.91 -8.56
C PRO A 306 0.09 28.58 -7.65
N PHE A 307 -1.04 28.18 -8.23
CA PHE A 307 -2.22 27.77 -7.48
C PHE A 307 -1.98 26.58 -6.53
N PHE A 308 -1.06 25.68 -6.84
CA PHE A 308 -0.78 24.48 -6.04
C PHE A 308 0.56 24.55 -5.28
N ASP A 309 1.26 25.68 -5.35
CA ASP A 309 2.60 25.79 -4.76
C ASP A 309 2.62 25.67 -3.23
N ASP A 310 1.60 26.14 -2.55
CA ASP A 310 1.41 25.95 -1.10
C ASP A 310 1.24 24.49 -0.69
N ILE A 311 0.90 23.59 -1.62
CA ILE A 311 0.77 22.15 -1.38
C ILE A 311 2.00 21.38 -1.82
N LEU A 312 2.55 21.72 -2.99
CA LEU A 312 3.64 20.97 -3.61
C LEU A 312 5.01 21.57 -3.32
N GLY A 313 5.09 22.86 -2.94
CA GLY A 313 6.35 23.55 -2.65
C GLY A 313 7.14 22.85 -1.54
N ALA A 314 6.47 22.38 -0.49
CA ALA A 314 7.12 21.62 0.60
C ALA A 314 7.82 20.32 0.13
N THR A 315 7.55 19.87 -1.08
CA THR A 315 8.16 18.67 -1.68
C THR A 315 8.84 18.98 -3.03
N GLY A 316 9.27 20.24 -3.22
CA GLY A 316 9.99 20.67 -4.42
C GLY A 316 9.19 20.48 -5.72
N GLY A 317 7.89 20.72 -5.68
CA GLY A 317 6.98 20.56 -6.80
C GLY A 317 6.58 19.11 -7.11
N VAL A 318 7.05 18.13 -6.35
CA VAL A 318 6.73 16.71 -6.57
C VAL A 318 5.53 16.27 -5.71
N CYS A 319 4.52 15.68 -6.30
CA CYS A 319 3.39 15.11 -5.57
C CYS A 319 3.75 13.71 -5.03
N LEU A 320 4.39 13.66 -3.86
CA LEU A 320 4.87 12.44 -3.24
C LEU A 320 3.78 11.68 -2.47
N TYR A 321 2.86 12.42 -1.85
CA TYR A 321 1.93 11.88 -0.89
C TYR A 321 0.49 11.88 -1.39
N GLN A 322 -0.25 10.87 -0.98
CA GLN A 322 -1.69 10.77 -1.26
C GLN A 322 -2.48 11.93 -0.65
N GLU A 323 -2.02 12.42 0.49
CA GLU A 323 -2.54 13.60 1.17
C GLU A 323 -2.40 14.87 0.33
N GLN A 324 -1.31 15.02 -0.42
CA GLN A 324 -1.15 16.14 -1.36
C GLN A 324 -2.16 16.07 -2.51
N MET A 325 -2.41 14.87 -3.05
CA MET A 325 -3.48 14.67 -4.06
C MET A 325 -4.85 15.11 -3.53
N MET A 326 -5.16 14.75 -2.27
CA MET A 326 -6.40 15.13 -1.63
C MET A 326 -6.46 16.65 -1.38
N LYS A 327 -5.37 17.29 -0.93
CA LYS A 327 -5.30 18.74 -0.77
C LYS A 327 -5.52 19.49 -2.07
N MET A 328 -4.90 19.05 -3.16
CA MET A 328 -5.09 19.66 -4.49
C MET A 328 -6.54 19.58 -4.93
N ALA A 329 -7.18 18.41 -4.81
CA ALA A 329 -8.58 18.23 -5.14
C ALA A 329 -9.48 19.10 -4.24
N HIS A 330 -9.21 19.15 -2.93
CA HIS A 330 -9.95 19.97 -1.98
C HIS A 330 -9.83 21.47 -2.31
N LYS A 331 -8.66 21.93 -2.66
CA LYS A 331 -8.41 23.33 -3.06
C LYS A 331 -9.17 23.75 -4.31
N VAL A 332 -9.46 22.81 -5.20
CA VAL A 332 -10.31 23.03 -6.39
C VAL A 332 -11.81 23.07 -6.04
N GLY A 333 -12.20 22.64 -4.82
CA GLY A 333 -13.59 22.70 -4.33
C GLY A 333 -14.25 21.36 -4.10
N PHE A 334 -13.52 20.25 -4.10
CA PHE A 334 -14.04 18.96 -3.64
C PHE A 334 -14.04 18.88 -2.12
N THR A 335 -14.97 18.15 -1.54
CA THR A 335 -14.87 17.75 -0.13
C THR A 335 -13.73 16.75 0.03
N LEU A 336 -13.18 16.60 1.25
CA LEU A 336 -12.12 15.62 1.52
C LEU A 336 -12.59 14.19 1.23
N ASP A 337 -13.85 13.86 1.51
CA ASP A 337 -14.45 12.57 1.14
C ASP A 337 -14.46 12.33 -0.39
N GLU A 338 -14.82 13.35 -1.17
CA GLU A 338 -14.77 13.28 -2.63
C GLU A 338 -13.34 13.20 -3.16
N ALA A 339 -12.41 13.92 -2.54
CA ALA A 339 -10.98 13.89 -2.88
C ALA A 339 -10.39 12.48 -2.66
N GLU A 340 -10.71 11.81 -1.55
CA GLU A 340 -10.30 10.43 -1.30
C GLU A 340 -10.89 9.46 -2.36
N LEU A 341 -12.14 9.63 -2.71
CA LEU A 341 -12.79 8.82 -3.75
C LEU A 341 -12.13 9.04 -5.13
N LEU A 342 -11.88 10.31 -5.50
CA LEU A 342 -11.21 10.68 -6.75
C LEU A 342 -9.83 10.01 -6.85
N ARG A 343 -9.01 10.14 -5.80
CA ARG A 343 -7.69 9.50 -5.71
C ARG A 343 -7.76 7.99 -5.97
N ARG A 344 -8.72 7.28 -5.37
CA ARG A 344 -8.90 5.83 -5.56
C ARG A 344 -9.31 5.44 -6.97
N ILE A 345 -10.19 6.24 -7.58
CA ILE A 345 -10.70 5.95 -8.93
C ILE A 345 -9.60 6.12 -9.95
N VAL A 346 -8.79 7.17 -9.82
CA VAL A 346 -7.63 7.38 -10.70
C VAL A 346 -6.64 6.22 -10.53
N GLY A 347 -6.33 5.82 -9.31
CA GLY A 347 -5.44 4.68 -9.05
C GLY A 347 -5.93 3.33 -9.59
N LYS A 348 -7.25 3.12 -9.68
CA LYS A 348 -7.84 1.88 -10.23
C LYS A 348 -8.05 1.89 -11.74
N LYS A 349 -7.80 3.02 -12.42
CA LYS A 349 -7.91 3.20 -13.89
C LYS A 349 -9.24 2.71 -14.50
N LYS A 350 -10.36 2.88 -13.80
CA LYS A 350 -11.68 2.51 -14.32
C LYS A 350 -12.14 3.53 -15.37
N VAL A 351 -12.06 3.20 -16.64
CA VAL A 351 -12.30 4.12 -17.78
C VAL A 351 -13.65 4.83 -17.71
N SER A 352 -14.72 4.14 -17.33
CA SER A 352 -16.06 4.74 -17.19
C SER A 352 -16.13 5.83 -16.11
N GLU A 353 -15.50 5.57 -14.96
CA GLU A 353 -15.45 6.49 -13.84
C GLU A 353 -14.52 7.68 -14.12
N VAL A 354 -13.40 7.45 -14.80
CA VAL A 354 -12.43 8.49 -15.19
C VAL A 354 -13.13 9.61 -15.98
N LYS A 355 -13.94 9.27 -17.00
CA LYS A 355 -14.68 10.28 -17.80
C LYS A 355 -15.64 11.10 -16.95
N LYS A 356 -16.33 10.47 -16.01
CA LYS A 356 -17.28 11.14 -15.09
C LYS A 356 -16.55 12.13 -14.17
N TRP A 357 -15.38 11.75 -13.64
CA TRP A 357 -14.62 12.61 -12.76
C TRP A 357 -13.92 13.75 -13.48
N LYS A 358 -13.43 13.54 -14.70
CA LYS A 358 -12.95 14.66 -15.56
C LYS A 358 -14.03 15.71 -15.78
N LYS A 359 -15.30 15.28 -15.91
CA LYS A 359 -16.42 16.23 -16.00
C LYS A 359 -16.63 16.97 -14.68
N LYS A 360 -16.65 16.26 -13.55
CA LYS A 360 -16.81 16.87 -12.22
C LYS A 360 -15.71 17.92 -11.92
N ILE A 361 -14.47 17.64 -12.28
CA ILE A 361 -13.38 18.61 -12.13
C ILE A 361 -13.68 19.88 -12.93
N ARG A 362 -14.08 19.75 -14.20
CA ARG A 362 -14.46 20.91 -15.02
C ARG A 362 -15.63 21.71 -14.44
N ASP A 363 -16.60 21.03 -13.86
CA ASP A 363 -17.73 21.68 -13.22
C ASP A 363 -17.28 22.46 -11.97
N LYS A 364 -16.41 21.87 -11.13
CA LYS A 364 -15.81 22.53 -9.95
C LYS A 364 -14.93 23.74 -10.32
N ILE A 365 -14.15 23.65 -11.37
CA ILE A 365 -13.35 24.77 -11.90
C ILE A 365 -14.25 25.95 -12.27
N LYS A 366 -15.37 25.69 -12.94
CA LYS A 366 -16.36 26.73 -13.31
C LYS A 366 -17.07 27.30 -12.07
N GLU A 367 -17.54 26.44 -11.16
CA GLU A 367 -18.22 26.85 -9.92
C GLU A 367 -17.35 27.78 -9.07
N ASN A 368 -16.05 27.57 -9.03
CA ASN A 368 -15.11 28.34 -8.22
C ASN A 368 -14.36 29.43 -9.00
N ASN A 369 -14.78 29.72 -10.23
CA ASN A 369 -14.19 30.72 -11.12
C ASN A 369 -12.65 30.55 -11.26
N LEU A 370 -12.18 29.33 -11.37
CA LEU A 370 -10.78 28.98 -11.56
C LEU A 370 -10.45 28.90 -13.05
N GLU A 371 -9.17 29.09 -13.38
CA GLU A 371 -8.68 28.91 -14.74
C GLU A 371 -8.75 27.42 -15.15
N LYS A 372 -9.08 27.17 -16.42
CA LYS A 372 -9.19 25.82 -16.96
C LYS A 372 -7.90 25.01 -16.73
N GLU A 373 -6.77 25.66 -16.84
CA GLU A 373 -5.43 25.09 -16.67
C GLU A 373 -5.27 24.42 -15.30
N VAL A 374 -5.81 25.00 -14.23
CA VAL A 374 -5.80 24.41 -12.88
C VAL A 374 -6.46 23.03 -12.87
N GLY A 375 -7.56 22.85 -13.61
CA GLY A 375 -8.24 21.57 -13.72
C GLY A 375 -7.45 20.54 -14.53
N ASP A 376 -6.81 20.99 -15.60
CA ASP A 376 -6.01 20.11 -16.46
C ASP A 376 -4.74 19.65 -15.70
N ILE A 377 -4.09 20.54 -14.95
CA ILE A 377 -2.94 20.23 -14.09
C ILE A 377 -3.34 19.30 -12.94
N LEU A 378 -4.46 19.57 -12.24
CA LEU A 378 -4.96 18.67 -11.21
C LEU A 378 -5.10 17.26 -11.75
N TRP A 379 -5.73 17.11 -12.92
CA TRP A 379 -5.93 15.79 -13.52
C TRP A 379 -4.59 15.13 -13.87
N GLN A 380 -3.68 15.85 -14.49
CA GLN A 380 -2.36 15.34 -14.88
C GLN A 380 -1.59 14.83 -13.66
N VAL A 381 -1.50 15.65 -12.60
CA VAL A 381 -0.80 15.27 -11.37
C VAL A 381 -1.45 14.04 -10.72
N LEU A 382 -2.78 13.97 -10.67
CA LEU A 382 -3.49 12.81 -10.13
C LEU A 382 -3.20 11.54 -10.93
N GLU A 383 -3.18 11.63 -12.26
CA GLU A 383 -2.94 10.49 -13.16
C GLU A 383 -1.50 9.98 -13.04
N ASP A 384 -0.53 10.86 -13.03
CA ASP A 384 0.90 10.54 -12.89
C ASP A 384 1.19 9.96 -11.50
N SER A 385 0.65 10.59 -10.45
CA SER A 385 0.91 10.21 -9.05
C SER A 385 0.17 8.94 -8.60
N ALA A 386 -0.90 8.55 -9.30
CA ALA A 386 -1.75 7.42 -8.90
C ALA A 386 -1.01 6.08 -8.73
N ASN A 387 0.09 5.91 -9.43
CA ASN A 387 0.86 4.67 -9.42
C ASN A 387 1.99 4.64 -8.37
N TYR A 388 2.39 5.81 -7.83
CA TYR A 388 3.54 5.89 -6.94
C TYR A 388 3.30 6.64 -5.63
N SER A 389 2.24 7.47 -5.53
CA SER A 389 2.02 8.28 -4.33
C SER A 389 1.94 7.44 -3.05
N PHE A 390 2.64 7.90 -2.05
CA PHE A 390 2.81 7.23 -0.78
C PHE A 390 1.77 7.72 0.24
N ASN A 391 1.43 6.90 1.23
CA ASN A 391 0.71 7.36 2.41
C ASN A 391 1.72 8.07 3.33
N LYS A 392 1.51 9.33 3.67
CA LYS A 392 2.45 10.11 4.49
C LYS A 392 2.63 9.53 5.89
N SER A 393 1.61 8.88 6.42
CA SER A 393 1.60 8.32 7.78
C SER A 393 2.40 7.00 7.94
#